data_2ac0ce25157bc830f4afbbe557c09dfe
#
_entry.id   2ac0ce25157bc830f4afbbe557c09dfe
#
_cell.length_a   1.000
_cell.length_b   1.000
_cell.length_c   1.000
_cell.angle_alpha   90.00
_cell.angle_beta   90.00
_cell.angle_gamma   90.00
#
_symmetry.space_group_name_H-M   'P 1'
#
loop_
_entity.id
_entity.type
_entity.pdbx_description
1 polymer ?
#
loop_
_entity_poly.entity_id
_entity_poly.type
_entity_poly.pdbx_seq_one_letter_code
_entity_poly.pdbx_strand_id
1 'polypeptide(L)'
;RSSATVSNVNENFILSLTESAAKTLDKIPAEVDFSTQCAAVMQDMHMEGVSSAYGYLVDSDGTMLYHPTADKIGKSVENEVVKGVVSQLQSGNIPQDAVVTYNFNGTVKYAAYALTSDHKIVVMSADKDEIMEPITNMVRLMAVTMGVCLIICCLAAWLLTNMITKPIHQLTYIITRTANFDFTHNANSRKLYSRKDEIGIMAAEMHIMRKNLRDMVASIQDAGQKINENVSELNEVTDTVNQMCSDNSATSQQLAAGMQETAATTVTINEN
;
A
#
# COMPACT_ATOMS: atom_id res chain seq x y z
N ARG A 1 -2.87 -0.37 23.19
CA ARG A 1 -3.02 -1.76 23.75
C ARG A 1 -1.66 -2.42 23.98
N SER A 2 -0.72 -2.36 23.04
CA SER A 2 0.62 -2.97 23.18
C SER A 2 1.42 -2.43 24.40
N SER A 3 1.43 -1.11 24.62
CA SER A 3 2.16 -0.49 25.73
C SER A 3 1.60 -0.89 27.10
N ALA A 4 0.28 -1.02 27.24
CA ALA A 4 -0.34 -1.48 28.50
C ALA A 4 -0.04 -2.96 28.79
N THR A 5 -0.02 -3.81 27.76
CA THR A 5 0.32 -5.23 27.92
C THR A 5 1.77 -5.41 28.36
N VAL A 6 2.69 -4.64 27.80
CA VAL A 6 4.12 -4.69 28.17
C VAL A 6 4.34 -4.14 29.56
N SER A 7 3.66 -3.05 29.94
CA SER A 7 3.69 -2.54 31.33
C SER A 7 3.30 -3.63 32.32
N ASN A 8 2.19 -4.34 32.06
CA ASN A 8 1.71 -5.44 32.91
C ASN A 8 2.71 -6.61 33.01
N VAL A 9 3.38 -6.95 31.91
CA VAL A 9 4.40 -8.02 31.92
C VAL A 9 5.60 -7.63 32.80
N ASN A 10 6.08 -6.40 32.68
CA ASN A 10 7.20 -5.91 33.49
C ASN A 10 6.79 -5.78 34.96
N GLU A 11 5.60 -5.30 35.27
CA GLU A 11 5.05 -5.22 36.62
C GLU A 11 5.00 -6.62 37.29
N ASN A 12 4.45 -7.62 36.54
CA ASN A 12 4.42 -9.01 37.05
C ASN A 12 5.82 -9.59 37.23
N PHE A 13 6.77 -9.25 36.35
CA PHE A 13 8.14 -9.73 36.49
C PHE A 13 8.81 -9.15 37.73
N ILE A 14 8.73 -7.84 37.99
CA ILE A 14 9.27 -7.16 39.15
C ILE A 14 8.63 -7.73 40.42
N LEU A 15 7.32 -7.95 40.40
CA LEU A 15 6.59 -8.53 41.52
C LEU A 15 7.11 -9.95 41.85
N SER A 16 7.22 -10.81 40.83
CA SER A 16 7.75 -12.17 41.01
C SER A 16 9.16 -12.21 41.59
N LEU A 17 10.04 -11.29 41.17
CA LEU A 17 11.37 -11.15 41.73
C LEU A 17 11.29 -10.76 43.20
N THR A 18 10.43 -9.81 43.56
CA THR A 18 10.26 -9.33 44.93
C THR A 18 9.68 -10.41 45.85
N GLU A 19 8.65 -11.14 45.38
CA GLU A 19 8.08 -12.29 46.09
C GLU A 19 9.12 -13.43 46.28
N SER A 20 9.92 -13.70 45.24
CA SER A 20 10.99 -14.70 45.33
C SER A 20 12.04 -14.33 46.38
N ALA A 21 12.42 -13.06 46.44
CA ALA A 21 13.33 -12.54 47.44
C ALA A 21 12.74 -12.65 48.86
N ALA A 22 11.46 -12.29 49.05
CA ALA A 22 10.76 -12.42 50.33
C ALA A 22 10.75 -13.90 50.80
N LYS A 23 10.39 -14.84 49.92
CA LYS A 23 10.43 -16.29 50.24
C LYS A 23 11.84 -16.82 50.51
N THR A 24 12.86 -16.20 49.93
CA THR A 24 14.26 -16.57 50.18
C THR A 24 14.71 -16.09 51.55
N LEU A 25 14.31 -14.88 51.93
CA LEU A 25 14.58 -14.35 53.28
C LEU A 25 13.91 -15.17 54.37
N ASP A 26 12.68 -15.64 54.14
CA ASP A 26 11.97 -16.52 55.08
C ASP A 26 12.65 -17.86 55.33
N LYS A 27 13.50 -18.29 54.43
CA LYS A 27 14.25 -19.55 54.56
C LYS A 27 15.63 -19.42 55.24
N ILE A 28 16.05 -18.20 55.57
CA ILE A 28 17.33 -17.96 56.25
C ILE A 28 17.24 -18.53 57.68
N PRO A 29 18.09 -19.51 58.07
CA PRO A 29 18.08 -20.07 59.42
C PRO A 29 18.45 -19.01 60.47
N ALA A 30 17.83 -19.07 61.64
CA ALA A 30 18.07 -18.13 62.72
C ALA A 30 19.57 -18.22 63.31
N GLU A 31 20.29 -19.23 62.94
CA GLU A 31 21.70 -19.44 63.36
C GLU A 31 22.72 -18.71 62.48
N VAL A 32 22.26 -18.14 61.36
CA VAL A 32 23.08 -17.44 60.35
C VAL A 32 22.98 -15.94 60.55
N ASP A 33 24.10 -15.21 60.32
CA ASP A 33 24.05 -13.76 60.31
C ASP A 33 23.08 -13.23 59.23
N PHE A 34 21.92 -12.84 59.73
CA PHE A 34 20.83 -12.33 58.87
C PHE A 34 21.26 -11.14 58.01
N SER A 35 22.10 -10.25 58.55
CA SER A 35 22.53 -9.03 57.85
C SER A 35 23.35 -9.39 56.60
N THR A 36 24.29 -10.35 56.70
CA THR A 36 25.10 -10.78 55.54
C THR A 36 24.27 -11.52 54.49
N GLN A 37 23.37 -12.41 54.91
CA GLN A 37 22.51 -13.17 54.02
C GLN A 37 21.47 -12.25 53.34
N CYS A 38 20.88 -11.33 54.11
CA CYS A 38 19.97 -10.32 53.56
C CYS A 38 20.67 -9.47 52.51
N ALA A 39 21.89 -9.00 52.76
CA ALA A 39 22.67 -8.25 51.81
C ALA A 39 22.88 -9.02 50.48
N ALA A 40 23.18 -10.32 50.56
CA ALA A 40 23.35 -11.16 49.38
C ALA A 40 22.07 -11.28 48.57
N VAL A 41 20.93 -11.55 49.22
CA VAL A 41 19.62 -11.65 48.54
C VAL A 41 19.21 -10.30 47.91
N MET A 42 19.44 -9.21 48.62
CA MET A 42 19.07 -7.86 48.12
C MET A 42 19.99 -7.40 46.99
N GLN A 43 21.27 -7.76 46.99
CA GLN A 43 22.19 -7.47 45.89
C GLN A 43 21.86 -8.25 44.63
N ASP A 44 21.29 -9.44 44.76
CA ASP A 44 20.82 -10.24 43.62
C ASP A 44 19.50 -9.71 43.00
N MET A 45 18.80 -8.81 43.71
CA MET A 45 17.60 -8.12 43.21
C MET A 45 17.98 -7.00 42.24
N HIS A 46 18.44 -7.37 41.05
CA HIS A 46 18.73 -6.48 39.96
C HIS A 46 18.02 -6.93 38.69
N MET A 47 17.84 -6.02 37.76
CA MET A 47 17.32 -6.33 36.43
C MET A 47 18.41 -6.08 35.39
N GLU A 48 18.72 -7.09 34.57
CA GLU A 48 19.70 -6.96 33.51
C GLU A 48 19.28 -5.85 32.55
N GLY A 49 20.18 -4.90 32.32
CA GLY A 49 19.93 -3.74 31.47
C GLY A 49 19.14 -2.59 32.11
N VAL A 50 18.80 -2.66 33.41
CA VAL A 50 18.14 -1.60 34.18
C VAL A 50 18.99 -1.18 35.37
N SER A 51 19.78 -0.16 35.17
CA SER A 51 20.76 0.30 36.18
C SER A 51 20.12 0.93 37.41
N SER A 52 18.90 1.44 37.28
CA SER A 52 18.13 2.04 38.39
C SER A 52 17.40 1.02 39.26
N ALA A 53 17.43 -0.27 38.88
CA ALA A 53 16.78 -1.33 39.66
C ALA A 53 17.60 -1.74 40.89
N TYR A 54 16.97 -1.68 42.04
CA TYR A 54 17.60 -2.13 43.31
C TYR A 54 16.55 -2.61 44.29
N GLY A 55 16.98 -3.59 45.10
CA GLY A 55 16.23 -4.10 46.24
C GLY A 55 16.59 -3.43 47.56
N TYR A 56 15.62 -3.28 48.46
CA TYR A 56 15.84 -2.87 49.86
C TYR A 56 14.83 -3.55 50.76
N LEU A 57 15.18 -3.61 52.06
CA LEU A 57 14.37 -4.28 53.07
C LEU A 57 14.00 -3.28 54.17
N VAL A 58 12.73 -3.26 54.57
CA VAL A 58 12.17 -2.40 55.61
C VAL A 58 11.49 -3.27 56.65
N ASP A 59 11.65 -2.92 57.91
CA ASP A 59 10.96 -3.58 59.01
C ASP A 59 9.48 -3.15 59.08
N SER A 60 8.67 -3.90 59.78
CA SER A 60 7.23 -3.62 60.00
C SER A 60 6.97 -2.28 60.68
N ASP A 61 7.96 -1.74 61.40
CA ASP A 61 7.90 -0.40 62.02
C ASP A 61 8.29 0.74 61.05
N GLY A 62 8.76 0.42 59.84
CA GLY A 62 9.22 1.37 58.82
C GLY A 62 10.72 1.66 58.87
N THR A 63 11.51 0.96 59.71
CA THR A 63 12.96 1.11 59.76
C THR A 63 13.64 0.37 58.61
N MET A 64 14.57 1.03 57.92
CA MET A 64 15.33 0.47 56.81
C MET A 64 16.36 -0.56 57.34
N LEU A 65 16.16 -1.84 57.08
CA LEU A 65 17.06 -2.92 57.47
C LEU A 65 18.21 -3.11 56.48
N TYR A 66 17.92 -2.93 55.19
CA TYR A 66 18.94 -2.95 54.13
C TYR A 66 18.60 -1.94 53.05
N HIS A 67 19.62 -1.24 52.56
CA HIS A 67 19.54 -0.38 51.37
C HIS A 67 20.92 -0.33 50.70
N PRO A 68 21.01 -0.29 49.34
CA PRO A 68 22.29 -0.13 48.62
C PRO A 68 23.10 1.10 49.06
N THR A 69 22.41 2.17 49.46
CA THR A 69 23.01 3.36 50.05
C THR A 69 23.09 3.17 51.59
N ALA A 70 24.29 2.92 52.10
CA ALA A 70 24.49 2.61 53.50
C ALA A 70 23.92 3.66 54.47
N ASP A 71 23.97 4.95 54.12
CA ASP A 71 23.46 6.05 54.96
C ASP A 71 21.94 6.00 55.20
N LYS A 72 21.21 5.17 54.49
CA LYS A 72 19.74 4.99 54.64
C LYS A 72 19.42 3.87 55.65
N ILE A 73 20.35 2.97 55.95
CA ILE A 73 20.13 1.87 56.87
C ILE A 73 19.89 2.42 58.27
N GLY A 74 18.90 1.90 58.99
CA GLY A 74 18.49 2.33 60.33
C GLY A 74 17.65 3.61 60.35
N LYS A 75 17.38 4.24 59.18
CA LYS A 75 16.47 5.40 59.07
C LYS A 75 15.07 4.95 58.69
N SER A 76 14.09 5.84 58.90
CA SER A 76 12.72 5.59 58.43
C SER A 76 12.64 5.64 56.91
N VAL A 77 11.81 4.77 56.33
CA VAL A 77 11.58 4.71 54.89
C VAL A 77 10.99 6.03 54.36
N GLU A 78 11.52 6.50 53.24
CA GLU A 78 11.11 7.74 52.61
C GLU A 78 10.00 7.53 51.54
N ASN A 79 9.93 6.34 50.96
CA ASN A 79 8.99 5.99 49.89
C ASN A 79 7.54 5.98 50.39
N GLU A 80 6.70 6.83 49.81
CA GLU A 80 5.29 7.00 50.23
C GLU A 80 4.46 5.70 50.06
N VAL A 81 4.75 4.89 49.06
CA VAL A 81 4.08 3.59 48.85
C VAL A 81 4.39 2.67 50.05
N VAL A 82 5.65 2.56 50.43
CA VAL A 82 6.08 1.69 51.55
C VAL A 82 5.62 2.24 52.89
N LYS A 83 5.57 3.56 53.10
CA LYS A 83 4.95 4.16 54.25
C LYS A 83 3.46 3.75 54.39
N GLY A 84 2.76 3.69 53.25
CA GLY A 84 1.38 3.20 53.20
C GLY A 84 1.25 1.75 53.62
N VAL A 85 2.17 0.88 53.18
CA VAL A 85 2.28 -0.54 53.62
C VAL A 85 2.55 -0.66 55.10
N VAL A 86 3.51 0.10 55.63
CA VAL A 86 3.83 0.15 57.09
C VAL A 86 2.61 0.57 57.87
N SER A 87 1.90 1.62 57.46
CA SER A 87 0.69 2.08 58.13
C SER A 87 -0.44 1.04 58.18
N GLN A 88 -0.58 0.24 57.11
CA GLN A 88 -1.54 -0.87 57.09
C GLN A 88 -1.14 -1.97 58.08
N LEU A 89 0.14 -2.36 58.11
CA LEU A 89 0.66 -3.36 59.02
C LEU A 89 0.48 -2.93 60.50
N GLN A 90 0.78 -1.67 60.81
CA GLN A 90 0.56 -1.08 62.15
C GLN A 90 -0.93 -1.05 62.53
N SER A 91 -1.83 -0.96 61.55
CA SER A 91 -3.28 -1.03 61.82
C SER A 91 -3.82 -2.47 61.91
N GLY A 92 -2.96 -3.46 61.81
CA GLY A 92 -3.30 -4.89 61.86
C GLY A 92 -3.84 -5.44 60.50
N ASN A 93 -3.73 -4.68 59.43
CA ASN A 93 -4.07 -5.12 58.08
C ASN A 93 -2.82 -5.61 57.32
N ILE A 94 -2.87 -6.81 56.80
CA ILE A 94 -1.79 -7.37 55.97
C ILE A 94 -2.13 -7.05 54.50
N PRO A 95 -1.43 -6.11 53.84
CA PRO A 95 -1.65 -5.82 52.44
C PRO A 95 -1.17 -6.97 51.56
N GLN A 96 -1.78 -7.13 50.40
CA GLN A 96 -1.31 -8.08 49.37
C GLN A 96 -0.08 -7.52 48.68
N ASP A 97 0.82 -8.41 48.23
CA ASP A 97 1.96 -8.07 47.42
C ASP A 97 1.52 -7.38 46.15
N ALA A 98 2.16 -6.28 45.79
CA ALA A 98 1.73 -5.47 44.66
C ALA A 98 2.88 -4.67 44.05
N VAL A 99 2.64 -4.19 42.82
CA VAL A 99 3.46 -3.16 42.16
C VAL A 99 2.68 -1.86 42.12
N VAL A 100 3.30 -0.78 42.49
CA VAL A 100 2.72 0.56 42.49
C VAL A 100 3.67 1.51 41.76
N THR A 101 3.10 2.34 40.91
CA THR A 101 3.84 3.43 40.25
C THR A 101 3.78 4.67 41.14
N TYR A 102 4.93 5.29 41.42
CA TYR A 102 5.02 6.51 42.20
C TYR A 102 6.02 7.51 41.61
N ASN A 103 5.94 8.77 42.00
CA ASN A 103 6.91 9.78 41.61
C ASN A 103 7.91 10.02 42.75
N PHE A 104 9.20 9.92 42.43
CA PHE A 104 10.27 10.23 43.35
C PHE A 104 11.23 11.24 42.72
N ASN A 105 11.29 12.44 43.28
CA ASN A 105 12.12 13.55 42.77
C ASN A 105 11.96 13.85 41.29
N GLY A 106 10.73 13.76 40.77
CA GLY A 106 10.42 14.03 39.36
C GLY A 106 10.56 12.83 38.42
N THR A 107 11.08 11.69 38.91
CA THR A 107 11.18 10.44 38.14
C THR A 107 10.06 9.49 38.52
N VAL A 108 9.39 8.94 37.52
CA VAL A 108 8.36 7.92 37.72
C VAL A 108 9.03 6.56 37.90
N LYS A 109 8.77 5.95 39.07
CA LYS A 109 9.35 4.65 39.45
C LYS A 109 8.26 3.62 39.67
N TYR A 110 8.62 2.35 39.46
CA TYR A 110 7.91 1.21 40.03
C TYR A 110 8.41 0.92 41.41
N ALA A 111 7.52 0.58 42.34
CA ALA A 111 7.82 -0.05 43.62
C ALA A 111 7.02 -1.34 43.69
N ALA A 112 7.69 -2.49 43.53
CA ALA A 112 7.11 -3.76 43.88
C ALA A 112 7.41 -4.02 45.35
N TYR A 113 6.45 -4.48 46.13
CA TYR A 113 6.67 -4.90 47.51
C TYR A 113 6.03 -6.28 47.76
N ALA A 114 6.70 -7.05 48.57
CA ALA A 114 6.23 -8.34 49.08
C ALA A 114 6.57 -8.49 50.54
N LEU A 115 5.70 -9.18 51.27
CA LEU A 115 5.86 -9.39 52.71
C LEU A 115 6.54 -10.73 53.00
N THR A 116 7.46 -10.72 53.97
CA THR A 116 7.97 -11.94 54.60
C THR A 116 6.99 -12.47 55.63
N SER A 117 7.18 -13.70 56.10
CA SER A 117 6.32 -14.33 57.11
C SER A 117 6.37 -13.59 58.46
N ASP A 118 7.44 -12.87 58.78
CA ASP A 118 7.60 -12.02 59.95
C ASP A 118 7.26 -10.54 59.69
N HIS A 119 6.55 -10.26 58.57
CA HIS A 119 6.02 -8.95 58.21
C HIS A 119 7.08 -7.90 57.84
N LYS A 120 8.31 -8.30 57.50
CA LYS A 120 9.24 -7.40 56.84
C LYS A 120 8.85 -7.14 55.40
N ILE A 121 9.11 -5.95 54.91
CA ILE A 121 8.72 -5.49 53.58
C ILE A 121 9.92 -5.52 52.66
N VAL A 122 9.96 -6.49 51.75
CA VAL A 122 10.94 -6.54 50.66
C VAL A 122 10.41 -5.59 49.56
N VAL A 123 11.27 -4.69 49.10
CA VAL A 123 10.88 -3.72 48.04
C VAL A 123 11.91 -3.76 46.92
N MET A 124 11.43 -3.79 45.70
CA MET A 124 12.21 -3.54 44.51
C MET A 124 11.75 -2.25 43.85
N SER A 125 12.70 -1.34 43.62
CA SER A 125 12.42 -0.07 42.94
C SER A 125 13.22 0.01 41.63
N ALA A 126 12.58 0.51 40.59
CA ALA A 126 13.23 0.74 39.27
C ALA A 126 12.57 1.91 38.53
N ASP A 127 13.32 2.60 37.69
CA ASP A 127 12.82 3.70 36.89
C ASP A 127 11.96 3.16 35.74
N LYS A 128 10.74 3.66 35.66
CA LYS A 128 9.79 3.23 34.62
C LYS A 128 10.30 3.50 33.21
N ASP A 129 10.90 4.65 32.99
CA ASP A 129 11.39 5.07 31.68
C ASP A 129 12.54 4.18 31.21
N GLU A 130 13.45 3.79 32.13
CA GLU A 130 14.57 2.90 31.81
C GLU A 130 14.09 1.49 31.43
N ILE A 131 13.09 0.96 32.16
CA ILE A 131 12.46 -0.32 31.81
C ILE A 131 11.78 -0.28 30.46
N MET A 132 11.20 0.85 30.09
CA MET A 132 10.45 1.01 28.84
C MET A 132 11.32 1.44 27.65
N GLU A 133 12.57 1.87 27.89
CA GLU A 133 13.45 2.39 26.83
C GLU A 133 13.70 1.39 25.67
N PRO A 134 14.01 0.10 25.89
CA PRO A 134 14.21 -0.87 24.82
C PRO A 134 12.97 -1.00 23.93
N ILE A 135 11.78 -0.89 24.53
CA ILE A 135 10.50 -1.02 23.83
C ILE A 135 10.21 0.21 22.99
N THR A 136 10.47 1.40 23.51
CA THR A 136 10.29 2.65 22.77
C THR A 136 11.22 2.72 21.56
N ASN A 137 12.45 2.23 21.70
CA ASN A 137 13.40 2.15 20.60
C ASN A 137 12.97 1.12 19.55
N MET A 138 12.44 -0.04 19.92
CA MET A 138 11.86 -1.01 18.97
C MET A 138 10.67 -0.43 18.22
N VAL A 139 9.75 0.26 18.89
CA VAL A 139 8.57 0.90 18.26
C VAL A 139 9.02 1.98 17.29
N ARG A 140 10.01 2.80 17.67
CA ARG A 140 10.59 3.82 16.79
C ARG A 140 11.21 3.19 15.54
N LEU A 141 12.01 2.13 15.70
CA LEU A 141 12.62 1.42 14.59
C LEU A 141 11.55 0.83 13.63
N MET A 142 10.52 0.19 14.20
CA MET A 142 9.40 -0.33 13.41
C MET A 142 8.65 0.77 12.64
N ALA A 143 8.42 1.93 13.26
CA ALA A 143 7.77 3.06 12.61
C ALA A 143 8.62 3.61 11.44
N VAL A 144 9.92 3.71 11.63
CA VAL A 144 10.85 4.16 10.58
C VAL A 144 10.90 3.17 9.41
N THR A 145 11.03 1.86 9.70
CA THR A 145 11.08 0.84 8.65
C THR A 145 9.77 0.78 7.86
N MET A 146 8.61 0.88 8.53
CA MET A 146 7.31 0.95 7.86
C MET A 146 7.19 2.19 6.97
N GLY A 147 7.67 3.34 7.44
CA GLY A 147 7.71 4.58 6.64
C GLY A 147 8.56 4.44 5.38
N VAL A 148 9.74 3.86 5.49
CA VAL A 148 10.63 3.59 4.35
C VAL A 148 9.97 2.63 3.35
N CYS A 149 9.38 1.54 3.82
CA CYS A 149 8.65 0.61 2.95
C CYS A 149 7.51 1.28 2.18
N LEU A 150 6.72 2.14 2.84
CA LEU A 150 5.64 2.89 2.18
C LEU A 150 6.18 3.80 1.07
N ILE A 151 7.27 4.51 1.31
CA ILE A 151 7.91 5.36 0.30
C ILE A 151 8.35 4.52 -0.90
N ILE A 152 9.00 3.39 -0.68
CA ILE A 152 9.44 2.48 -1.75
C ILE A 152 8.24 1.96 -2.55
N CYS A 153 7.17 1.54 -1.90
CA CYS A 153 5.94 1.09 -2.56
C CYS A 153 5.29 2.19 -3.41
N CYS A 154 5.22 3.42 -2.88
CA CYS A 154 4.69 4.56 -3.62
C CYS A 154 5.54 4.90 -4.86
N LEU A 155 6.87 4.87 -4.73
CA LEU A 155 7.79 5.07 -5.86
C LEU A 155 7.64 3.98 -6.91
N ALA A 156 7.57 2.71 -6.50
CA ALA A 156 7.35 1.59 -7.41
C ALA A 156 6.00 1.70 -8.15
N ALA A 157 4.92 2.04 -7.46
CA ALA A 157 3.61 2.26 -8.06
C ALA A 157 3.62 3.44 -9.07
N TRP A 158 4.30 4.53 -8.73
CA TRP A 158 4.46 5.69 -9.63
C TRP A 158 5.25 5.32 -10.88
N LEU A 159 6.35 4.56 -10.75
CA LEU A 159 7.14 4.07 -11.88
C LEU A 159 6.30 3.15 -12.78
N LEU A 160 5.60 2.17 -12.22
CA LEU A 160 4.75 1.25 -12.97
C LEU A 160 3.65 2.00 -13.74
N THR A 161 3.01 2.98 -13.11
CA THR A 161 2.00 3.80 -13.76
C THR A 161 2.56 4.56 -14.96
N ASN A 162 3.72 5.17 -14.83
CA ASN A 162 4.32 5.94 -15.92
C ASN A 162 4.92 5.06 -17.03
N MET A 163 5.51 3.92 -16.67
CA MET A 163 6.19 3.05 -17.62
C MET A 163 5.25 2.09 -18.36
N ILE A 164 4.15 1.68 -17.73
CA ILE A 164 3.26 0.64 -18.28
C ILE A 164 1.85 1.19 -18.49
N THR A 165 1.17 1.66 -17.43
CA THR A 165 -0.26 1.99 -17.48
C THR A 165 -0.57 3.13 -18.44
N LYS A 166 0.18 4.23 -18.38
CA LYS A 166 -0.06 5.38 -19.28
C LYS A 166 0.18 5.04 -20.75
N PRO A 167 1.28 4.39 -21.16
CA PRO A 167 1.47 3.99 -22.55
C PRO A 167 0.41 3.01 -23.06
N ILE A 168 -0.01 2.03 -22.28
CA ILE A 168 -1.09 1.11 -22.64
C ILE A 168 -2.39 1.88 -22.87
N HIS A 169 -2.74 2.82 -22.00
CA HIS A 169 -3.94 3.65 -22.18
C HIS A 169 -3.87 4.49 -23.47
N GLN A 170 -2.70 5.02 -23.81
CA GLN A 170 -2.50 5.74 -25.06
C GLN A 170 -2.66 4.82 -26.28
N LEU A 171 -2.14 3.59 -26.20
CA LEU A 171 -2.31 2.59 -27.25
C LEU A 171 -3.79 2.20 -27.43
N THR A 172 -4.49 1.95 -26.34
CA THR A 172 -5.95 1.69 -26.35
C THR A 172 -6.72 2.84 -27.01
N TYR A 173 -6.38 4.08 -26.69
CA TYR A 173 -6.99 5.25 -27.31
C TYR A 173 -6.77 5.28 -28.83
N ILE A 174 -5.57 4.95 -29.30
CA ILE A 174 -5.26 4.87 -30.74
C ILE A 174 -6.09 3.75 -31.40
N ILE A 175 -6.20 2.58 -30.77
CA ILE A 175 -7.01 1.47 -31.26
C ILE A 175 -8.48 1.87 -31.38
N THR A 176 -9.04 2.50 -30.36
CA THR A 176 -10.45 2.95 -30.37
C THR A 176 -10.72 3.95 -31.47
N ARG A 177 -9.84 4.92 -31.69
CA ARG A 177 -9.97 5.85 -32.82
C ARG A 177 -9.92 5.14 -34.17
N THR A 178 -9.01 4.17 -34.32
CA THR A 178 -8.88 3.38 -35.53
C THR A 178 -10.14 2.56 -35.82
N ALA A 179 -10.73 1.97 -34.76
CA ALA A 179 -12.01 1.25 -34.86
C ALA A 179 -13.19 2.16 -35.31
N ASN A 180 -13.12 3.45 -35.00
CA ASN A 180 -14.10 4.46 -35.44
C ASN A 180 -13.72 5.12 -36.79
N PHE A 181 -12.84 4.50 -37.56
CA PHE A 181 -12.36 4.98 -38.85
C PHE A 181 -11.64 6.35 -38.81
N ASP A 182 -11.22 6.78 -37.61
CA ASP A 182 -10.42 7.99 -37.47
C ASP A 182 -8.93 7.67 -37.59
N PHE A 183 -8.40 7.83 -38.78
CA PHE A 183 -6.99 7.60 -39.12
C PHE A 183 -6.13 8.86 -39.02
N THR A 184 -6.63 9.98 -38.50
CA THR A 184 -5.89 11.25 -38.43
C THR A 184 -4.62 11.11 -37.55
N HIS A 185 -3.56 11.81 -38.00
CA HIS A 185 -2.27 11.74 -37.31
C HIS A 185 -2.35 12.39 -35.93
N ASN A 186 -1.81 11.69 -34.91
CA ASN A 186 -1.67 12.24 -33.57
C ASN A 186 -0.18 12.43 -33.25
N ALA A 187 0.25 13.69 -33.11
CA ALA A 187 1.63 14.04 -32.82
C ALA A 187 2.18 13.41 -31.54
N ASN A 188 1.32 13.17 -30.53
CA ASN A 188 1.71 12.55 -29.25
C ASN A 188 2.07 11.06 -29.39
N SER A 189 1.69 10.41 -30.48
CA SER A 189 1.99 8.99 -30.72
C SER A 189 3.47 8.74 -31.03
N ARG A 190 4.22 9.78 -31.46
CA ARG A 190 5.64 9.62 -31.85
C ARG A 190 6.52 9.09 -30.71
N LYS A 191 6.25 9.54 -29.47
CA LYS A 191 6.98 9.05 -28.29
C LYS A 191 6.72 7.57 -28.00
N LEU A 192 5.55 7.08 -28.39
CA LEU A 192 5.16 5.68 -28.21
C LEU A 192 5.93 4.76 -29.17
N TYR A 193 6.07 5.16 -30.43
CA TYR A 193 6.76 4.40 -31.47
C TYR A 193 8.28 4.34 -31.25
N SER A 194 8.87 5.29 -30.52
CA SER A 194 10.31 5.32 -30.23
C SER A 194 10.73 4.44 -29.06
N ARG A 195 9.79 3.75 -28.41
CA ARG A 195 10.11 2.80 -27.32
C ARG A 195 10.73 1.54 -27.91
N LYS A 196 11.62 0.92 -27.10
CA LYS A 196 12.33 -0.32 -27.48
C LYS A 196 11.76 -1.57 -26.81
N ASP A 197 10.65 -1.42 -26.07
CA ASP A 197 9.94 -2.50 -25.39
C ASP A 197 8.76 -3.01 -26.23
N GLU A 198 8.04 -4.00 -25.70
CA GLU A 198 6.89 -4.64 -26.33
C GLU A 198 5.78 -3.64 -26.65
N ILE A 199 5.61 -2.62 -25.81
CA ILE A 199 4.63 -1.55 -26.04
C ILE A 199 5.03 -0.70 -27.26
N GLY A 200 6.32 -0.45 -27.43
CA GLY A 200 6.86 0.22 -28.62
C GLY A 200 6.63 -0.56 -29.88
N ILE A 201 6.86 -1.89 -29.86
CA ILE A 201 6.59 -2.80 -30.98
C ILE A 201 5.11 -2.77 -31.35
N MET A 202 4.21 -2.93 -30.37
CA MET A 202 2.76 -2.87 -30.59
C MET A 202 2.32 -1.53 -31.21
N ALA A 203 2.91 -0.44 -30.75
CA ALA A 203 2.61 0.89 -31.27
C ALA A 203 3.08 1.05 -32.73
N ALA A 204 4.23 0.52 -33.08
CA ALA A 204 4.78 0.53 -34.44
C ALA A 204 3.90 -0.27 -35.40
N GLU A 205 3.48 -1.47 -35.01
CA GLU A 205 2.58 -2.31 -35.81
C GLU A 205 1.20 -1.65 -35.99
N MET A 206 0.66 -1.02 -34.96
CA MET A 206 -0.55 -0.22 -35.07
C MET A 206 -0.40 0.96 -36.04
N HIS A 207 0.77 1.59 -36.07
CA HIS A 207 1.04 2.66 -37.05
C HIS A 207 1.03 2.14 -38.48
N ILE A 208 1.69 1.00 -38.74
CA ILE A 208 1.71 0.34 -40.05
C ILE A 208 0.29 -0.04 -40.46
N MET A 209 -0.48 -0.68 -39.58
CA MET A 209 -1.87 -1.05 -39.85
C MET A 209 -2.72 0.17 -40.25
N ARG A 210 -2.64 1.27 -39.50
CA ARG A 210 -3.36 2.51 -39.79
C ARG A 210 -2.95 3.13 -41.14
N LYS A 211 -1.66 3.03 -41.49
CA LYS A 211 -1.18 3.47 -42.81
C LYS A 211 -1.83 2.65 -43.91
N ASN A 212 -1.79 1.32 -43.81
CA ASN A 212 -2.37 0.42 -44.80
C ASN A 212 -3.88 0.64 -44.96
N LEU A 213 -4.60 0.88 -43.86
CA LEU A 213 -6.03 1.21 -43.91
C LEU A 213 -6.30 2.54 -44.62
N ARG A 214 -5.50 3.56 -44.40
CA ARG A 214 -5.62 4.85 -45.16
C ARG A 214 -5.40 4.66 -46.63
N ASP A 215 -4.34 3.90 -46.99
CA ASP A 215 -4.00 3.63 -48.37
C ASP A 215 -5.14 2.84 -49.07
N MET A 216 -5.74 1.88 -48.34
CA MET A 216 -6.91 1.15 -48.83
C MET A 216 -8.13 2.07 -49.05
N VAL A 217 -8.44 2.94 -48.09
CA VAL A 217 -9.55 3.90 -48.24
C VAL A 217 -9.33 4.85 -49.43
N ALA A 218 -8.10 5.34 -49.60
CA ALA A 218 -7.74 6.16 -50.74
C ALA A 218 -7.93 5.41 -52.07
N SER A 219 -7.52 4.15 -52.16
CA SER A 219 -7.74 3.29 -53.34
C SER A 219 -9.22 3.04 -53.64
N ILE A 220 -10.03 2.84 -52.58
CA ILE A 220 -11.50 2.70 -52.74
C ILE A 220 -12.14 3.99 -53.28
N GLN A 221 -11.69 5.16 -52.79
CA GLN A 221 -12.17 6.46 -53.27
C GLN A 221 -11.80 6.67 -54.73
N ASP A 222 -10.57 6.38 -55.15
CA ASP A 222 -10.09 6.45 -56.54
C ASP A 222 -10.91 5.50 -57.45
N ALA A 223 -11.12 4.25 -57.02
CA ALA A 223 -11.95 3.31 -57.75
C ALA A 223 -13.41 3.78 -57.86
N GLY A 224 -13.98 4.35 -56.79
CA GLY A 224 -15.32 4.94 -56.81
C GLY A 224 -15.44 6.11 -57.78
N GLN A 225 -14.40 6.96 -57.87
CA GLN A 225 -14.38 8.06 -58.84
C GLN A 225 -14.32 7.54 -60.29
N LYS A 226 -13.47 6.55 -60.58
CA LYS A 226 -13.39 5.92 -61.92
C LYS A 226 -14.69 5.24 -62.31
N ILE A 227 -15.38 4.58 -61.37
CA ILE A 227 -16.71 4.02 -61.65
C ILE A 227 -17.69 5.12 -62.03
N ASN A 228 -17.70 6.26 -61.32
CA ASN A 228 -18.58 7.38 -61.64
C ASN A 228 -18.27 7.99 -63.02
N GLU A 229 -16.99 8.12 -63.36
CA GLU A 229 -16.54 8.56 -64.69
C GLU A 229 -17.03 7.58 -65.79
N ASN A 230 -16.83 6.26 -65.60
CA ASN A 230 -17.29 5.23 -66.54
C ASN A 230 -18.81 5.21 -66.69
N VAL A 231 -19.58 5.43 -65.60
CA VAL A 231 -21.06 5.54 -65.68
C VAL A 231 -21.47 6.77 -66.48
N SER A 232 -20.76 7.88 -66.35
CA SER A 232 -21.04 9.09 -67.19
C SER A 232 -20.79 8.85 -68.67
N GLU A 233 -19.66 8.20 -68.99
CA GLU A 233 -19.31 7.81 -70.35
C GLU A 233 -20.34 6.82 -70.95
N LEU A 234 -20.78 5.83 -70.15
CA LEU A 234 -21.80 4.88 -70.57
C LEU A 234 -23.17 5.56 -70.89
N ASN A 235 -23.55 6.57 -70.09
CA ASN A 235 -24.76 7.36 -70.39
C ASN A 235 -24.64 8.10 -71.71
N GLU A 236 -23.49 8.73 -72.01
CA GLU A 236 -23.25 9.40 -73.28
C GLU A 236 -23.32 8.45 -74.49
N VAL A 237 -22.70 7.26 -74.33
CA VAL A 237 -22.78 6.18 -75.33
C VAL A 237 -24.25 5.73 -75.54
N THR A 238 -24.99 5.57 -74.41
CA THR A 238 -26.37 5.15 -74.43
C THR A 238 -27.27 6.19 -75.21
N ASP A 239 -27.04 7.47 -74.93
CA ASP A 239 -27.73 8.55 -75.66
C ASP A 239 -27.40 8.55 -77.16
N THR A 240 -26.14 8.33 -77.51
CA THR A 240 -25.68 8.17 -78.91
C THR A 240 -26.32 6.96 -79.54
N VAL A 241 -26.40 5.82 -78.90
CA VAL A 241 -27.13 4.64 -79.46
C VAL A 241 -28.60 4.90 -79.66
N ASN A 242 -29.25 5.57 -78.69
CA ASN A 242 -30.64 5.94 -78.82
C ASN A 242 -30.89 6.85 -80.07
N GLN A 243 -30.00 7.83 -80.28
CA GLN A 243 -30.08 8.70 -81.49
C GLN A 243 -29.90 7.89 -82.79
N MET A 244 -28.87 6.99 -82.76
CA MET A 244 -28.65 6.11 -83.94
C MET A 244 -29.84 5.18 -84.24
N CYS A 245 -30.49 4.65 -83.18
CA CYS A 245 -31.70 3.86 -83.33
C CYS A 245 -32.86 4.67 -83.95
N SER A 246 -33.02 5.93 -83.51
CA SER A 246 -34.02 6.87 -84.09
C SER A 246 -33.76 7.17 -85.57
N ASP A 247 -32.50 7.50 -85.92
CA ASP A 247 -32.08 7.77 -87.27
C ASP A 247 -32.25 6.54 -88.20
N ASN A 248 -31.92 5.35 -87.69
CA ASN A 248 -32.09 4.10 -88.40
C ASN A 248 -33.57 3.76 -88.63
N SER A 249 -34.45 4.06 -87.67
CA SER A 249 -35.90 3.94 -87.84
C SER A 249 -36.44 4.91 -88.96
N ALA A 250 -35.99 6.14 -88.91
CA ALA A 250 -36.35 7.11 -89.92
C ALA A 250 -35.85 6.67 -91.31
N THR A 251 -34.62 6.21 -91.45
CA THR A 251 -34.04 5.70 -92.71
C THR A 251 -34.80 4.46 -93.19
N SER A 252 -35.20 3.57 -92.30
CA SER A 252 -35.99 2.39 -92.66
C SER A 252 -37.37 2.75 -93.19
N GLN A 253 -38.01 3.78 -92.61
CA GLN A 253 -39.30 4.31 -93.13
C GLN A 253 -39.14 4.93 -94.55
N GLN A 254 -38.06 5.70 -94.73
CA GLN A 254 -37.79 6.27 -96.09
C GLN A 254 -37.50 5.15 -97.11
N LEU A 255 -36.78 4.14 -96.77
CA LEU A 255 -36.52 2.99 -97.62
C LEU A 255 -37.84 2.27 -97.98
N ALA A 256 -38.69 2.04 -96.97
CA ALA A 256 -40.01 1.42 -97.21
C ALA A 256 -40.88 2.24 -98.18
N ALA A 257 -40.91 3.57 -98.02
CA ALA A 257 -41.60 4.48 -98.91
C ALA A 257 -41.02 4.46 -100.34
N GLY A 258 -39.70 4.47 -100.47
CA GLY A 258 -39.01 4.33 -101.78
C GLY A 258 -39.25 3.00 -102.48
N MET A 259 -39.36 1.92 -101.71
CA MET A 259 -39.73 0.60 -102.24
C MET A 259 -41.19 0.55 -102.75
N GLN A 260 -42.12 1.22 -102.01
CA GLN A 260 -43.48 1.33 -102.43
C GLN A 260 -43.58 2.12 -103.75
N GLU A 261 -42.87 3.24 -103.85
CA GLU A 261 -42.85 4.08 -105.08
C GLU A 261 -42.23 3.29 -106.24
N THR A 262 -41.14 2.55 -106.02
CA THR A 262 -40.51 1.69 -106.99
C THR A 262 -41.46 0.59 -107.44
N ALA A 263 -42.21 -0.05 -106.52
CA ALA A 263 -43.22 -1.06 -106.90
C ALA A 263 -44.37 -0.45 -107.71
N ALA A 264 -44.82 0.72 -107.35
CA ALA A 264 -45.86 1.42 -108.12
C ALA A 264 -45.39 1.75 -109.55
N THR A 265 -44.17 2.25 -109.70
CA THR A 265 -43.56 2.57 -110.99
C THR A 265 -43.40 1.29 -111.84
N THR A 266 -43.02 0.20 -111.24
CA THR A 266 -42.86 -1.09 -111.94
C THR A 266 -44.21 -1.62 -112.44
N VAL A 267 -45.28 -1.47 -111.67
CA VAL A 267 -46.64 -1.81 -112.14
C VAL A 267 -47.02 -0.96 -113.34
N THR A 268 -46.76 0.36 -113.29
CA THR A 268 -47.09 1.28 -114.41
C THR A 268 -46.30 0.98 -115.71
N ILE A 269 -45.08 0.55 -115.57
CA ILE A 269 -44.25 0.12 -116.71
C ILE A 269 -44.76 -1.20 -117.31
N ASN A 270 -45.37 -2.07 -116.52
CA ASN A 270 -45.83 -3.39 -116.98
C ASN A 270 -47.24 -3.29 -117.64
N GLU A 271 -47.96 -2.19 -117.45
CA GLU A 271 -49.28 -1.92 -118.07
C GLU A 271 -49.24 -1.13 -119.41
N ASN A 272 -48.06 -0.70 -119.89
CA ASN A 272 -47.85 -0.06 -121.17
C ASN A 272 -47.14 -1.02 -122.16
#